data_41fe93f5281b07e5b740b84712b56fbb
#
_entry.id   41fe93f5281b07e5b740b84712b56fbb
#
_cell.length_a   1.000
_cell.length_b   1.000
_cell.length_c   1.000
_cell.angle_alpha   90.00
_cell.angle_beta   90.00
_cell.angle_gamma   90.00
#
_symmetry.space_group_name_H-M   'P 1'
#
loop_
_entity.id
_entity.type
_entity.pdbx_description
1 polymer ?
#
loop_
_entity_poly.entity_id
_entity_poly.type
_entity_poly.pdbx_seq_one_letter_code
_entity_poly.pdbx_strand_id
1 'polypeptide(L)'
;MKFLLSLCCVLCLFGAPLRAQNAIPVGFSDIDEQVRNLQLLGKVDANQSMLARPFYSTGKQSMQDLYRLIDPMANDSIRSYKKGLFQAVLLPASLSQKLNTSRPYGWNDQAMSVSNGYQMQASAGIYARFSILHIQFKPEFIHTGSAEYETSDAWGQVNPSIDRYSLGQSSIRLEAGGISLGVSNQNLWWGPGHYSSLLMTNNAAGFLHYSLNTTRPLKTPIGSFEFQLILGRMTRDSLQGYENAALKQRNLSDRPKNRQYNGIVLTYQPRFMKNVFFSVSRAFQNYDVVKPEAKFMNTYLPVLNNLFKSDYNDDTLSKDQILSLSTRWLMPKNHAEVYAEFGYNDAKQNLRDLWLDMAHSSAWVIGFKKLHPLNNRTFIEVFGEATKMAQSPSYLMRSAGNWYEHGQVTEGFTHNNQIIGNGVGHGNNVQTLGVSWNQGWKKIGITFQHVAQNPMLETGQSAVRTRLVKWDDYAYGLQGGYRYKKLLFTADLKWVNSSNYLWEKDHSKSNVYAFINTIFLW
;
A
#
# COMPACT_ATOMS: atom_id res chain seq x y z
N MET A 1 -15.36 -28.10 15.93
CA MET A 1 -16.41 -27.34 16.61
C MET A 1 -16.16 -27.10 18.09
N LYS A 2 -15.82 -28.11 18.93
CA LYS A 2 -15.53 -27.90 20.37
C LYS A 2 -14.34 -26.99 20.66
N PHE A 3 -13.29 -26.99 19.83
CA PHE A 3 -12.11 -26.11 19.97
C PHE A 3 -12.42 -24.62 19.68
N LEU A 4 -13.30 -24.34 18.71
CA LEU A 4 -13.76 -22.98 18.41
C LEU A 4 -14.64 -22.41 19.54
N LEU A 5 -15.49 -23.24 20.14
CA LEU A 5 -16.30 -22.82 21.29
C LEU A 5 -15.44 -22.54 22.53
N SER A 6 -14.42 -23.36 22.81
CA SER A 6 -13.47 -23.11 23.91
C SER A 6 -12.66 -21.82 23.69
N LEU A 7 -12.26 -21.52 22.47
CA LEU A 7 -11.55 -20.28 22.13
C LEU A 7 -12.44 -19.06 22.32
N CYS A 8 -13.73 -19.13 21.94
CA CYS A 8 -14.70 -18.08 22.18
C CYS A 8 -14.97 -17.86 23.68
N CYS A 9 -15.03 -18.91 24.50
CA CYS A 9 -15.23 -18.78 25.96
C CYS A 9 -14.01 -18.16 26.66
N VAL A 10 -12.79 -18.45 26.25
CA VAL A 10 -11.57 -17.84 26.81
C VAL A 10 -11.50 -16.34 26.45
N LEU A 11 -11.94 -15.95 25.26
CA LEU A 11 -11.99 -14.54 24.84
C LEU A 11 -13.04 -13.71 25.60
N CYS A 12 -14.08 -14.34 26.15
CA CYS A 12 -15.12 -13.64 26.94
C CYS A 12 -14.69 -13.29 28.38
N LEU A 13 -13.61 -13.88 28.89
CA LEU A 13 -13.17 -13.70 30.29
C LEU A 13 -12.29 -12.44 30.53
N PHE A 14 -11.85 -11.78 29.47
CA PHE A 14 -11.09 -10.54 29.61
C PHE A 14 -12.02 -9.32 29.59
N GLY A 15 -12.59 -8.98 30.75
CA GLY A 15 -13.40 -7.78 30.98
C GLY A 15 -12.60 -6.46 30.94
N ALA A 16 -11.84 -6.20 29.88
CA ALA A 16 -11.23 -4.91 29.66
C ALA A 16 -12.31 -3.90 29.19
N PRO A 17 -12.26 -2.61 29.57
CA PRO A 17 -13.20 -1.61 29.09
C PRO A 17 -13.12 -1.51 27.56
N LEU A 18 -14.14 -2.04 26.91
CA LEU A 18 -14.25 -2.12 25.45
C LEU A 18 -14.48 -0.70 24.90
N ARG A 19 -13.45 -0.09 24.31
CA ARG A 19 -13.55 1.19 23.62
C ARG A 19 -13.59 0.95 22.11
N ALA A 20 -14.41 1.73 21.40
CA ALA A 20 -14.57 1.60 19.97
C ALA A 20 -13.26 1.90 19.24
N GLN A 21 -12.80 0.97 18.42
CA GLN A 21 -11.62 1.12 17.56
C GLN A 21 -12.06 1.07 16.11
N ASN A 22 -11.99 2.20 15.41
CA ASN A 22 -12.25 2.27 13.98
C ASN A 22 -10.94 2.12 13.23
N ALA A 23 -10.93 1.31 12.17
CA ALA A 23 -9.83 1.30 11.23
C ALA A 23 -9.82 2.60 10.43
N ILE A 24 -8.67 3.25 10.34
CA ILE A 24 -8.46 4.36 9.41
C ILE A 24 -8.03 3.73 8.09
N PRO A 25 -8.84 3.82 7.03
CA PRO A 25 -8.50 3.25 5.74
C PRO A 25 -7.20 3.82 5.19
N VAL A 26 -6.39 2.98 4.56
CA VAL A 26 -5.15 3.39 3.91
C VAL A 26 -5.48 4.27 2.70
N GLY A 27 -4.69 5.33 2.54
CA GLY A 27 -4.85 6.26 1.41
C GLY A 27 -6.15 7.05 1.44
N PHE A 28 -6.93 6.92 2.53
CA PHE A 28 -8.11 7.74 2.73
C PHE A 28 -7.65 9.11 3.18
N SER A 29 -7.30 9.91 2.19
CA SER A 29 -7.00 11.33 2.29
C SER A 29 -6.21 11.72 3.52
N ASP A 30 -4.95 11.84 3.39
CA ASP A 30 -4.06 12.54 4.32
C ASP A 30 -4.27 12.27 5.83
N ILE A 31 -5.33 11.48 6.23
CA ILE A 31 -5.60 11.23 7.67
C ILE A 31 -4.49 10.39 8.29
N ASP A 32 -4.05 9.31 7.65
CA ASP A 32 -2.94 8.52 8.16
C ASP A 32 -1.63 9.31 8.10
N GLU A 33 -1.46 10.18 7.11
CA GLU A 33 -0.37 11.14 7.03
C GLU A 33 -0.42 12.16 8.17
N GLN A 34 -1.58 12.72 8.46
CA GLN A 34 -1.78 13.62 9.59
C GLN A 34 -1.53 12.92 10.94
N VAL A 35 -1.92 11.65 11.10
CA VAL A 35 -1.61 10.88 12.31
C VAL A 35 -0.10 10.70 12.47
N ARG A 36 0.65 10.42 11.38
CA ARG A 36 2.13 10.37 11.41
C ARG A 36 2.73 11.73 11.80
N ASN A 37 2.20 12.82 11.27
CA ASN A 37 2.62 14.17 11.66
C ASN A 37 2.34 14.45 13.15
N LEU A 38 1.18 14.01 13.67
CA LEU A 38 0.88 14.11 15.10
C LEU A 38 1.84 13.28 15.97
N GLN A 39 2.30 12.11 15.49
CA GLN A 39 3.36 11.35 16.18
C GLN A 39 4.68 12.13 16.24
N LEU A 40 5.09 12.75 15.13
CA LEU A 40 6.28 13.58 15.05
C LEU A 40 6.20 14.81 15.94
N LEU A 41 5.01 15.38 16.10
CA LEU A 41 4.74 16.51 17.00
C LEU A 41 4.57 16.08 18.46
N GLY A 42 4.65 14.78 18.78
CA GLY A 42 4.46 14.25 20.13
C GLY A 42 3.03 14.35 20.67
N LYS A 43 2.03 14.59 19.81
CA LYS A 43 0.62 14.77 20.18
C LYS A 43 -0.16 13.46 20.28
N VAL A 44 0.32 12.40 19.68
CA VAL A 44 -0.25 11.04 19.75
C VAL A 44 0.81 10.03 20.15
N ASP A 45 0.37 8.83 20.57
CA ASP A 45 1.27 7.78 21.07
C ASP A 45 2.29 7.36 19.99
N ALA A 46 3.56 7.48 20.34
CA ALA A 46 4.69 7.08 19.51
C ALA A 46 4.96 5.56 19.52
N ASN A 47 4.24 4.77 20.33
CA ASN A 47 4.46 3.31 20.43
C ASN A 47 3.85 2.51 19.27
N GLN A 48 3.04 3.15 18.42
CA GLN A 48 2.46 2.50 17.25
C GLN A 48 3.39 2.68 16.06
N SER A 49 3.75 1.57 15.40
CA SER A 49 4.79 1.59 14.38
C SER A 49 4.39 2.28 13.09
N MET A 50 3.11 2.19 12.69
CA MET A 50 2.59 2.58 11.37
C MET A 50 3.22 1.80 10.20
N LEU A 51 3.84 0.64 10.48
CA LEU A 51 4.45 -0.23 9.48
C LEU A 51 3.48 -1.25 8.89
N ALA A 52 2.37 -1.51 9.58
CA ALA A 52 1.24 -2.30 9.09
C ALA A 52 -0.04 -1.45 9.20
N ARG A 53 -0.64 -1.15 8.07
CA ARG A 53 -1.88 -0.35 7.98
C ARG A 53 -2.99 -1.18 7.34
N PRO A 54 -4.27 -1.01 7.59
CA PRO A 54 -4.90 0.14 8.24
C PRO A 54 -4.54 0.27 9.72
N PHE A 55 -4.45 1.53 10.13
CA PHE A 55 -4.24 1.89 11.51
C PHE A 55 -5.55 1.79 12.29
N TYR A 56 -5.49 1.28 13.51
CA TYR A 56 -6.65 1.21 14.40
C TYR A 56 -6.55 2.27 15.49
N SER A 57 -7.57 3.13 15.62
CA SER A 57 -7.59 4.10 16.70
C SER A 57 -7.65 3.35 18.04
N THR A 58 -6.66 3.56 18.89
CA THR A 58 -6.66 2.94 20.23
C THR A 58 -7.73 3.56 21.12
N GLY A 59 -8.28 2.81 22.08
CA GLY A 59 -9.36 3.27 22.93
C GLY A 59 -9.08 4.52 23.78
N LYS A 60 -7.87 5.11 23.70
CA LYS A 60 -7.52 6.40 24.30
C LYS A 60 -7.69 7.56 23.32
N GLN A 61 -7.75 7.29 22.00
CA GLN A 61 -7.89 8.30 20.96
C GLN A 61 -8.91 7.81 19.93
N SER A 62 -10.11 8.36 20.01
CA SER A 62 -11.14 8.11 19.00
C SER A 62 -10.81 8.86 17.71
N MET A 63 -11.46 8.49 16.60
CA MET A 63 -11.37 9.28 15.35
C MET A 63 -11.71 10.76 15.59
N GLN A 64 -12.69 11.04 16.45
CA GLN A 64 -13.05 12.41 16.80
C GLN A 64 -11.92 13.14 17.52
N ASP A 65 -11.19 12.45 18.40
CA ASP A 65 -10.02 13.04 19.08
C ASP A 65 -8.91 13.33 18.09
N LEU A 66 -8.67 12.46 17.12
CA LEU A 66 -7.70 12.69 16.05
C LEU A 66 -8.07 13.92 15.19
N TYR A 67 -9.33 14.04 14.77
CA TYR A 67 -9.79 15.23 14.04
C TYR A 67 -9.60 16.53 14.84
N ARG A 68 -9.89 16.50 16.14
CA ARG A 68 -9.68 17.66 17.03
C ARG A 68 -8.20 17.97 17.24
N LEU A 69 -7.33 16.97 17.25
CA LEU A 69 -5.88 17.19 17.34
C LEU A 69 -5.30 17.79 16.06
N ILE A 70 -5.85 17.42 14.90
CA ILE A 70 -5.45 18.00 13.61
C ILE A 70 -5.92 19.46 13.53
N ASP A 71 -7.19 19.72 13.84
CA ASP A 71 -7.77 21.07 13.79
C ASP A 71 -8.64 21.36 15.02
N PRO A 72 -8.05 21.90 16.10
CA PRO A 72 -8.78 22.21 17.31
C PRO A 72 -9.89 23.26 17.14
N MET A 73 -9.86 24.06 16.09
CA MET A 73 -10.88 25.08 15.80
C MET A 73 -12.11 24.48 15.11
N ALA A 74 -11.96 23.28 14.60
CA ALA A 74 -13.06 22.59 13.98
C ALA A 74 -13.96 21.95 15.03
N ASN A 75 -15.13 22.51 15.19
CA ASN A 75 -16.16 21.98 16.11
C ASN A 75 -16.87 20.77 15.49
N ASP A 76 -16.08 19.73 15.13
CA ASP A 76 -16.58 18.55 14.44
C ASP A 76 -17.12 17.54 15.41
N SER A 77 -18.37 17.19 15.24
CA SER A 77 -18.95 15.99 15.79
C SER A 77 -19.10 14.93 14.70
N ILE A 78 -18.33 13.85 14.78
CA ILE A 78 -18.64 12.66 13.99
C ILE A 78 -20.03 12.17 14.43
N ARG A 79 -20.95 12.04 13.48
CA ARG A 79 -22.29 11.53 13.80
C ARG A 79 -22.19 10.10 14.27
N SER A 80 -22.43 9.89 15.56
CA SER A 80 -22.40 8.60 16.20
C SER A 80 -23.63 8.40 17.06
N TYR A 81 -24.11 7.15 17.09
CA TYR A 81 -25.17 6.69 17.99
C TYR A 81 -24.60 5.61 18.91
N LYS A 82 -24.86 5.71 20.20
CA LYS A 82 -24.42 4.72 21.19
C LYS A 82 -25.56 4.39 22.16
N LYS A 83 -25.87 3.10 22.30
CA LYS A 83 -26.82 2.57 23.26
C LYS A 83 -26.32 1.23 23.81
N GLY A 84 -25.97 1.20 25.10
CA GLY A 84 -25.40 0.00 25.73
C GLY A 84 -24.10 -0.45 25.02
N LEU A 85 -24.07 -1.70 24.55
CA LEU A 85 -22.94 -2.30 23.83
C LEU A 85 -22.94 -1.97 22.33
N PHE A 86 -24.01 -1.36 21.82
CA PHE A 86 -24.12 -1.00 20.42
C PHE A 86 -23.60 0.42 20.17
N GLN A 87 -22.81 0.58 19.11
CA GLN A 87 -22.38 1.87 18.61
C GLN A 87 -22.46 1.85 17.08
N ALA A 88 -22.93 2.93 16.48
CA ALA A 88 -22.88 3.17 15.04
C ALA A 88 -22.24 4.54 14.75
N VAL A 89 -21.49 4.63 13.68
CA VAL A 89 -20.78 5.84 13.24
C VAL A 89 -20.92 5.99 11.75
N LEU A 90 -21.36 7.16 11.29
CA LEU A 90 -21.29 7.51 9.87
C LEU A 90 -19.85 7.82 9.50
N LEU A 91 -19.32 7.03 8.54
CA LEU A 91 -17.98 7.27 8.01
C LEU A 91 -18.00 8.42 7.01
N PRO A 92 -16.94 9.21 6.93
CA PRO A 92 -16.86 10.29 5.94
C PRO A 92 -17.11 9.77 4.53
N ALA A 93 -17.92 10.50 3.75
CA ALA A 93 -18.05 10.26 2.33
C ALA A 93 -16.87 10.90 1.58
N SER A 94 -16.42 10.29 0.51
CA SER A 94 -15.32 10.78 -0.31
C SER A 94 -15.62 10.72 -1.79
N LEU A 95 -15.10 11.70 -2.51
CA LEU A 95 -15.06 11.75 -3.96
C LEU A 95 -13.64 12.10 -4.38
N SER A 96 -12.92 11.12 -4.91
CA SER A 96 -11.60 11.28 -5.49
C SER A 96 -11.73 11.39 -7.00
N GLN A 97 -11.04 12.35 -7.60
CA GLN A 97 -11.06 12.61 -9.03
C GLN A 97 -9.63 12.71 -9.54
N LYS A 98 -9.35 12.11 -10.68
CA LYS A 98 -8.04 12.11 -11.33
C LYS A 98 -8.17 12.43 -12.81
N LEU A 99 -7.23 13.22 -13.32
CA LEU A 99 -7.12 13.55 -14.73
C LEU A 99 -5.67 13.42 -15.18
N ASN A 100 -5.46 12.74 -16.29
CA ASN A 100 -4.22 12.77 -17.06
C ASN A 100 -4.55 13.29 -18.47
N THR A 101 -3.78 14.25 -18.97
CA THR A 101 -4.11 14.95 -20.23
C THR A 101 -3.58 14.29 -21.48
N SER A 102 -2.47 13.54 -21.38
CA SER A 102 -1.79 13.01 -22.56
C SER A 102 -1.26 11.60 -22.41
N ARG A 103 -0.99 11.15 -21.20
CA ARG A 103 -0.53 9.79 -20.89
C ARG A 103 -0.85 9.40 -19.46
N PRO A 104 -0.93 8.10 -19.13
CA PRO A 104 -1.06 7.65 -17.76
C PRO A 104 0.09 8.11 -16.88
N TYR A 105 -0.24 8.62 -15.68
CA TYR A 105 0.71 8.97 -14.64
C TYR A 105 0.03 8.90 -13.26
N GLY A 106 0.84 8.74 -12.21
CA GLY A 106 0.36 8.64 -10.83
C GLY A 106 0.25 7.19 -10.36
N TRP A 107 0.32 7.02 -9.05
CA TRP A 107 0.18 5.74 -8.35
C TRP A 107 -0.38 5.95 -6.94
N ASN A 108 -0.73 4.84 -6.27
CA ASN A 108 -1.41 4.84 -4.98
C ASN A 108 -2.83 5.45 -5.03
N ASP A 109 -3.49 5.32 -6.15
CA ASP A 109 -4.82 5.90 -6.42
C ASP A 109 -5.95 4.89 -6.11
N GLN A 110 -5.69 3.92 -5.25
CA GLN A 110 -6.65 2.89 -4.80
C GLN A 110 -7.19 2.06 -5.98
N ALA A 111 -8.52 2.04 -6.13
CA ALA A 111 -9.17 1.24 -7.17
C ALA A 111 -9.24 1.94 -8.54
N MET A 112 -8.78 3.19 -8.65
CA MET A 112 -8.67 3.88 -9.93
C MET A 112 -7.47 3.35 -10.71
N SER A 113 -7.68 2.98 -11.97
CA SER A 113 -6.59 2.46 -12.80
C SER A 113 -5.61 3.54 -13.22
N VAL A 114 -4.39 3.12 -13.60
CA VAL A 114 -3.43 4.03 -14.23
C VAL A 114 -3.82 4.17 -15.70
N SER A 115 -4.62 5.19 -16.04
CA SER A 115 -5.08 5.45 -17.42
C SER A 115 -4.99 6.93 -17.75
N ASN A 116 -5.14 7.24 -19.04
CA ASN A 116 -5.31 8.60 -19.55
C ASN A 116 -6.77 9.06 -19.39
N GLY A 117 -7.04 10.36 -19.41
CA GLY A 117 -8.37 10.91 -19.28
C GLY A 117 -8.85 11.03 -17.83
N TYR A 118 -10.16 11.26 -17.69
CA TYR A 118 -10.81 11.50 -16.39
C TYR A 118 -11.20 10.20 -15.71
N GLN A 119 -11.00 10.16 -14.40
CA GLN A 119 -11.39 9.05 -13.55
C GLN A 119 -11.96 9.56 -12.23
N MET A 120 -12.83 8.81 -11.62
CA MET A 120 -13.33 9.13 -10.29
C MET A 120 -13.61 7.88 -9.44
N GLN A 121 -13.51 8.06 -8.13
CA GLN A 121 -13.91 7.08 -7.13
C GLN A 121 -14.76 7.76 -6.08
N ALA A 122 -15.97 7.24 -5.87
CA ALA A 122 -16.89 7.72 -4.84
C ALA A 122 -17.09 6.64 -3.76
N SER A 123 -17.14 7.04 -2.49
CA SER A 123 -17.33 6.11 -1.38
C SER A 123 -18.04 6.80 -0.22
N ALA A 124 -18.96 6.06 0.42
CA ALA A 124 -19.60 6.45 1.67
C ALA A 124 -19.89 5.18 2.48
N GLY A 125 -20.02 5.32 3.81
CA GLY A 125 -20.22 4.12 4.60
C GLY A 125 -20.64 4.34 6.04
N ILE A 126 -20.83 3.22 6.71
CA ILE A 126 -21.19 3.14 8.12
C ILE A 126 -20.27 2.12 8.82
N TYR A 127 -19.93 2.44 10.03
CA TYR A 127 -19.31 1.51 10.96
C TYR A 127 -20.28 1.21 12.08
N ALA A 128 -20.45 -0.06 12.43
CA ALA A 128 -21.25 -0.51 13.55
C ALA A 128 -20.42 -1.46 14.42
N ARG A 129 -20.63 -1.37 15.72
CA ARG A 129 -20.03 -2.26 16.71
C ARG A 129 -21.09 -2.78 17.66
N PHE A 130 -21.03 -4.07 17.90
CA PHE A 130 -21.79 -4.72 18.97
C PHE A 130 -20.86 -5.62 19.78
N SER A 131 -20.53 -5.20 20.99
CA SER A 131 -19.55 -5.88 21.85
C SER A 131 -18.20 -6.08 21.12
N ILE A 132 -17.82 -7.32 20.84
CA ILE A 132 -16.60 -7.71 20.14
C ILE A 132 -16.77 -7.73 18.61
N LEU A 133 -17.99 -7.69 18.09
CA LEU A 133 -18.28 -7.68 16.66
C LEU A 133 -18.20 -6.26 16.11
N HIS A 134 -17.38 -6.09 15.09
CA HIS A 134 -17.15 -4.85 14.37
C HIS A 134 -17.50 -5.04 12.90
N ILE A 135 -18.38 -4.23 12.37
CA ILE A 135 -18.81 -4.26 10.97
C ILE A 135 -18.55 -2.88 10.39
N GLN A 136 -17.82 -2.83 9.31
CA GLN A 136 -17.65 -1.64 8.48
C GLN A 136 -18.19 -1.95 7.09
N PHE A 137 -19.11 -1.14 6.61
CA PHE A 137 -19.60 -1.21 5.26
C PHE A 137 -19.31 0.12 4.57
N LYS A 138 -18.36 0.13 3.64
CA LYS A 138 -17.90 1.32 2.92
C LYS A 138 -17.57 0.95 1.47
N PRO A 139 -18.62 0.71 0.65
CA PRO A 139 -18.48 0.38 -0.75
C PRO A 139 -17.89 1.54 -1.56
N GLU A 140 -17.40 1.21 -2.74
CA GLU A 140 -16.78 2.13 -3.68
C GLU A 140 -17.43 1.99 -5.06
N PHE A 141 -17.72 3.12 -5.68
CA PHE A 141 -18.02 3.24 -7.10
C PHE A 141 -16.82 3.87 -7.79
N ILE A 142 -16.34 3.23 -8.86
CA ILE A 142 -15.19 3.66 -9.65
C ILE A 142 -15.65 3.86 -11.09
N HIS A 143 -15.38 5.04 -11.63
CA HIS A 143 -15.50 5.34 -13.05
C HIS A 143 -14.11 5.59 -13.61
N THR A 144 -13.73 4.85 -14.65
CA THR A 144 -12.49 5.06 -15.38
C THR A 144 -12.84 5.45 -16.80
N GLY A 145 -12.74 6.72 -17.11
CA GLY A 145 -12.71 7.23 -18.48
C GLY A 145 -11.34 6.93 -19.09
N SER A 146 -11.32 6.61 -20.36
CA SER A 146 -10.09 6.36 -21.11
C SER A 146 -10.05 7.28 -22.32
N ALA A 147 -8.93 7.97 -22.51
CA ALA A 147 -8.61 8.67 -23.74
C ALA A 147 -7.45 7.94 -24.42
N GLU A 148 -7.40 8.01 -25.74
CA GLU A 148 -6.30 7.42 -26.51
C GLU A 148 -4.96 8.05 -26.10
N TYR A 149 -3.92 7.24 -26.06
CA TYR A 149 -2.54 7.67 -25.86
C TYR A 149 -1.57 6.70 -26.53
N GLU A 150 -0.38 7.18 -26.79
CA GLU A 150 0.68 6.39 -27.39
C GLU A 150 1.10 5.25 -26.46
N THR A 151 1.21 4.06 -27.01
CA THR A 151 1.68 2.86 -26.30
C THR A 151 2.82 2.24 -27.09
N SER A 152 3.78 1.62 -26.43
CA SER A 152 4.75 0.73 -27.08
C SER A 152 4.15 -0.67 -27.22
N ASP A 153 4.60 -1.41 -28.22
CA ASP A 153 4.24 -2.83 -28.40
C ASP A 153 4.55 -3.69 -27.16
N ALA A 154 5.47 -3.22 -26.31
CA ALA A 154 5.84 -3.90 -25.08
C ALA A 154 4.79 -3.76 -23.95
N TRP A 155 3.91 -2.76 -24.00
CA TRP A 155 3.00 -2.41 -22.88
C TRP A 155 1.52 -2.66 -23.19
N GLY A 156 1.19 -3.01 -24.41
CA GLY A 156 -0.18 -3.29 -24.84
C GLY A 156 -1.11 -2.06 -24.87
N GLN A 157 -2.32 -2.26 -25.35
CA GLN A 157 -3.34 -1.22 -25.41
C GLN A 157 -4.15 -1.18 -24.11
N VAL A 158 -4.50 0.01 -23.66
CA VAL A 158 -5.41 0.21 -22.54
C VAL A 158 -6.83 0.34 -23.07
N ASN A 159 -7.72 -0.32 -22.41
CA ASN A 159 -9.12 -0.43 -22.81
C ASN A 159 -10.00 0.71 -22.29
N PRO A 160 -11.23 0.75 -22.86
CA PRO A 160 -12.18 1.84 -22.76
C PRO A 160 -12.69 2.07 -21.34
N SER A 161 -13.53 3.09 -21.22
CA SER A 161 -14.26 3.48 -20.03
C SER A 161 -14.91 2.30 -19.31
N ILE A 162 -14.70 2.19 -18.01
CA ILE A 162 -15.21 1.11 -17.16
C ILE A 162 -15.88 1.71 -15.92
N ASP A 163 -17.10 1.23 -15.65
CA ASP A 163 -17.79 1.45 -14.39
C ASP A 163 -17.72 0.21 -13.52
N ARG A 164 -17.30 0.37 -12.27
CA ARG A 164 -17.18 -0.74 -11.33
C ARG A 164 -17.73 -0.39 -9.96
N TYR A 165 -18.43 -1.36 -9.36
CA TYR A 165 -18.81 -1.34 -7.96
C TYR A 165 -17.99 -2.38 -7.20
N SER A 166 -17.49 -2.01 -6.03
CA SER A 166 -16.75 -2.91 -5.16
C SER A 166 -17.21 -2.79 -3.70
N LEU A 167 -16.89 -3.81 -2.90
CA LEU A 167 -17.09 -3.73 -1.45
C LEU A 167 -16.17 -2.68 -0.79
N GLY A 168 -15.16 -2.21 -1.53
CA GLY A 168 -14.28 -1.13 -1.11
C GLY A 168 -13.66 -1.39 0.25
N GLN A 169 -13.76 -0.42 1.16
CA GLN A 169 -13.15 -0.47 2.48
C GLN A 169 -14.05 -1.16 3.52
N SER A 170 -14.70 -2.29 3.14
CA SER A 170 -15.62 -3.02 4.01
C SER A 170 -14.94 -4.16 4.76
N SER A 171 -15.41 -4.42 5.99
CA SER A 171 -14.88 -5.51 6.83
C SER A 171 -15.89 -5.99 7.87
N ILE A 172 -15.78 -7.25 8.27
CA ILE A 172 -16.46 -7.86 9.41
C ILE A 172 -15.40 -8.49 10.29
N ARG A 173 -15.29 -8.07 11.55
CA ARG A 173 -14.23 -8.48 12.44
C ARG A 173 -14.74 -8.78 13.85
N LEU A 174 -14.10 -9.76 14.48
CA LEU A 174 -14.21 -10.02 15.92
C LEU A 174 -12.94 -9.50 16.58
N GLU A 175 -13.08 -8.63 17.56
CA GLU A 175 -11.96 -7.99 18.25
C GLU A 175 -12.04 -8.15 19.74
N ALA A 176 -10.98 -8.70 20.34
CA ALA A 176 -10.82 -8.84 21.77
C ALA A 176 -9.35 -8.76 22.20
N GLY A 177 -9.05 -8.16 23.34
CA GLY A 177 -7.70 -8.14 23.92
C GLY A 177 -6.63 -7.40 23.10
N GLY A 178 -6.98 -6.71 22.02
CA GLY A 178 -6.03 -6.06 21.11
C GLY A 178 -5.66 -6.93 19.91
N ILE A 179 -6.40 -8.03 19.68
CA ILE A 179 -6.30 -8.91 18.54
C ILE A 179 -7.63 -8.89 17.78
N SER A 180 -7.58 -8.93 16.49
CA SER A 180 -8.74 -8.95 15.59
C SER A 180 -8.62 -10.12 14.62
N LEU A 181 -9.73 -10.83 14.42
CA LEU A 181 -9.90 -11.86 13.39
C LEU A 181 -11.10 -11.47 12.53
N GLY A 182 -10.98 -11.51 11.22
CA GLY A 182 -12.09 -11.14 10.36
C GLY A 182 -11.88 -11.37 8.87
N VAL A 183 -12.85 -10.87 8.11
CA VAL A 183 -12.86 -10.84 6.65
C VAL A 183 -12.94 -9.37 6.21
N SER A 184 -12.16 -8.99 5.22
CA SER A 184 -12.04 -7.60 4.80
C SER A 184 -11.73 -7.49 3.30
N ASN A 185 -12.17 -6.37 2.73
CA ASN A 185 -11.74 -5.90 1.41
C ASN A 185 -10.89 -4.63 1.49
N GLN A 186 -10.49 -4.21 2.70
CA GLN A 186 -9.75 -2.98 2.90
C GLN A 186 -8.39 -3.01 2.22
N ASN A 187 -7.95 -1.87 1.72
CA ASN A 187 -6.58 -1.69 1.30
C ASN A 187 -5.63 -1.88 2.50
N LEU A 188 -4.49 -2.48 2.23
CA LEU A 188 -3.43 -2.70 3.19
C LEU A 188 -2.19 -1.93 2.75
N TRP A 189 -1.32 -1.59 3.71
CA TRP A 189 -0.01 -1.03 3.42
C TRP A 189 1.01 -1.60 4.40
N TRP A 190 2.06 -2.22 3.88
CA TRP A 190 3.12 -2.82 4.67
C TRP A 190 4.46 -2.19 4.35
N GLY A 191 4.97 -1.40 5.29
CA GLY A 191 6.23 -0.70 5.19
C GLY A 191 6.17 0.73 5.68
N PRO A 192 7.34 1.37 5.84
CA PRO A 192 7.47 2.69 6.44
C PRO A 192 7.25 3.84 5.46
N GLY A 193 7.34 3.60 4.16
CA GLY A 193 7.30 4.65 3.15
C GLY A 193 6.00 5.45 3.11
N HIS A 194 6.06 6.64 2.56
CA HIS A 194 4.93 7.54 2.34
C HIS A 194 4.37 7.40 0.92
N TYR A 195 5.27 7.24 -0.04
CA TYR A 195 4.95 7.13 -1.48
C TYR A 195 5.15 5.72 -2.00
N SER A 196 5.99 4.92 -1.34
CA SER A 196 6.38 3.60 -1.79
C SER A 196 6.44 2.60 -0.64
N SER A 197 6.06 1.36 -0.91
CA SER A 197 6.40 0.18 -0.11
C SER A 197 6.52 -1.03 -1.02
N LEU A 198 7.41 -1.95 -0.70
CA LEU A 198 7.79 -3.02 -1.63
C LEU A 198 6.73 -4.11 -1.73
N LEU A 199 6.05 -4.49 -0.62
CA LEU A 199 5.12 -5.62 -0.64
C LEU A 199 3.68 -5.20 -0.89
N MET A 200 3.22 -4.15 -0.24
CA MET A 200 1.81 -3.78 -0.28
C MET A 200 1.60 -2.29 -0.06
N THR A 201 0.83 -1.69 -0.95
CA THR A 201 0.38 -0.29 -0.91
C THR A 201 -1.11 -0.20 -1.29
N ASN A 202 -1.63 1.00 -1.36
CA ASN A 202 -2.97 1.25 -1.90
C ASN A 202 -2.96 1.55 -3.43
N ASN A 203 -1.96 1.05 -4.16
CA ASN A 203 -1.88 1.25 -5.60
C ASN A 203 -2.92 0.41 -6.38
N ALA A 204 -3.32 -0.75 -5.83
CA ALA A 204 -4.42 -1.55 -6.36
C ALA A 204 -5.65 -1.43 -5.49
N ALA A 205 -6.81 -1.85 -6.01
CA ALA A 205 -8.02 -2.02 -5.21
C ALA A 205 -7.76 -2.99 -4.05
N GLY A 206 -8.48 -2.82 -2.96
CA GLY A 206 -8.49 -3.82 -1.89
C GLY A 206 -9.09 -5.14 -2.38
N PHE A 207 -8.57 -6.26 -1.93
CA PHE A 207 -9.00 -7.61 -2.29
C PHE A 207 -9.58 -8.36 -1.09
N LEU A 208 -10.46 -9.32 -1.36
CA LEU A 208 -11.05 -10.14 -0.31
C LEU A 208 -9.98 -10.95 0.41
N HIS A 209 -9.87 -10.79 1.72
CA HIS A 209 -8.93 -11.52 2.55
C HIS A 209 -9.48 -11.79 3.95
N TYR A 210 -9.09 -12.92 4.52
CA TYR A 210 -9.15 -13.17 5.95
C TYR A 210 -7.94 -12.52 6.61
N SER A 211 -8.12 -11.94 7.80
CA SER A 211 -7.04 -11.31 8.54
C SER A 211 -7.05 -11.73 10.01
N LEU A 212 -5.86 -12.00 10.54
CA LEU A 212 -5.59 -12.09 11.97
C LEU A 212 -4.52 -11.05 12.29
N ASN A 213 -4.86 -10.04 13.07
CA ASN A 213 -3.96 -8.92 13.31
C ASN A 213 -4.09 -8.32 14.71
N THR A 214 -3.05 -7.62 15.13
CA THR A 214 -3.09 -6.76 16.30
C THR A 214 -3.83 -5.45 15.97
N THR A 215 -4.62 -4.95 16.89
CA THR A 215 -5.27 -3.63 16.81
C THR A 215 -4.57 -2.57 17.66
N ARG A 216 -3.59 -2.99 18.45
CA ARG A 216 -2.68 -2.16 19.23
C ARG A 216 -1.39 -2.93 19.47
N PRO A 217 -0.26 -2.24 19.77
CA PRO A 217 0.98 -2.92 20.14
C PRO A 217 0.79 -3.82 21.37
N LEU A 218 1.20 -5.09 21.24
CA LEU A 218 1.21 -6.06 22.33
C LEU A 218 2.49 -5.90 23.14
N LYS A 219 2.37 -5.43 24.37
CA LYS A 219 3.51 -5.19 25.25
C LYS A 219 4.00 -6.49 25.88
N THR A 220 5.31 -6.70 25.82
CA THR A 220 6.03 -7.82 26.45
C THR A 220 7.21 -7.31 27.27
N PRO A 221 7.86 -8.16 28.11
CA PRO A 221 9.05 -7.77 28.84
C PRO A 221 10.22 -7.31 27.96
N ILE A 222 10.32 -7.81 26.72
CA ILE A 222 11.42 -7.50 25.79
C ILE A 222 11.10 -6.32 24.86
N GLY A 223 9.85 -5.90 24.76
CA GLY A 223 9.42 -4.81 23.89
C GLY A 223 7.96 -4.94 23.49
N SER A 224 7.56 -4.31 22.40
CA SER A 224 6.20 -4.42 21.86
C SER A 224 6.20 -5.03 20.45
N PHE A 225 5.13 -5.77 20.15
CA PHE A 225 4.91 -6.44 18.88
C PHE A 225 3.61 -6.00 18.24
N GLU A 226 3.63 -5.86 16.93
CA GLU A 226 2.46 -5.73 16.08
C GLU A 226 2.57 -6.77 14.96
N PHE A 227 1.46 -7.36 14.53
CA PHE A 227 1.45 -8.28 13.40
C PHE A 227 0.15 -8.20 12.61
N GLN A 228 0.23 -8.61 11.36
CA GLN A 228 -0.91 -8.87 10.50
C GLN A 228 -0.60 -10.08 9.62
N LEU A 229 -1.45 -11.11 9.72
CA LEU A 229 -1.45 -12.28 8.85
C LEU A 229 -2.70 -12.21 7.97
N ILE A 230 -2.53 -12.40 6.66
CA ILE A 230 -3.63 -12.38 5.70
C ILE A 230 -3.63 -13.60 4.79
N LEU A 231 -4.83 -14.05 4.45
CA LEU A 231 -5.12 -15.06 3.46
C LEU A 231 -6.13 -14.47 2.49
N GLY A 232 -5.70 -14.16 1.28
CA GLY A 232 -6.48 -13.39 0.34
C GLY A 232 -6.62 -14.06 -1.03
N ARG A 233 -7.49 -13.49 -1.83
CA ARG A 233 -7.73 -13.89 -3.21
C ARG A 233 -7.56 -12.71 -4.13
N MET A 234 -6.55 -12.78 -4.99
CA MET A 234 -6.32 -11.82 -6.07
C MET A 234 -6.97 -12.30 -7.35
N THR A 235 -7.47 -11.39 -8.15
CA THR A 235 -8.10 -11.67 -9.45
C THR A 235 -7.40 -10.91 -10.55
N ARG A 236 -7.42 -11.51 -11.75
CA ARG A 236 -7.12 -10.81 -12.99
C ARG A 236 -8.41 -10.19 -13.51
N ASP A 237 -8.37 -8.91 -13.85
CA ASP A 237 -9.49 -8.27 -14.53
C ASP A 237 -9.45 -8.58 -16.01
N SER A 238 -10.51 -9.20 -16.51
CA SER A 238 -10.67 -9.49 -17.94
C SER A 238 -11.20 -8.31 -18.74
N LEU A 239 -11.72 -7.28 -18.06
CA LEU A 239 -12.32 -6.11 -18.71
C LEU A 239 -11.29 -4.98 -18.93
N GLN A 240 -10.29 -4.91 -18.08
CA GLN A 240 -9.17 -4.01 -18.31
C GLN A 240 -8.13 -4.76 -19.15
N GLY A 241 -8.17 -4.56 -20.44
CA GLY A 241 -7.21 -5.11 -21.37
C GLY A 241 -5.81 -4.55 -21.21
N TYR A 242 -5.21 -4.78 -20.07
CA TYR A 242 -3.77 -4.88 -19.98
C TYR A 242 -3.37 -6.17 -20.69
N GLU A 243 -3.61 -6.23 -21.96
CA GLU A 243 -2.94 -7.17 -22.81
C GLU A 243 -1.52 -6.63 -23.04
N ASN A 244 -0.68 -6.75 -22.02
CA ASN A 244 0.75 -6.71 -22.19
C ASN A 244 1.07 -7.69 -23.32
N ALA A 245 1.76 -7.27 -24.37
CA ALA A 245 2.14 -8.14 -25.49
C ALA A 245 2.88 -9.39 -24.98
N ALA A 246 3.66 -9.30 -23.89
CA ALA A 246 4.27 -10.43 -23.20
C ALA A 246 3.23 -11.38 -22.58
N LEU A 247 2.07 -10.88 -22.17
CA LEU A 247 0.97 -11.70 -21.66
C LEU A 247 0.19 -12.36 -22.80
N LYS A 248 0.05 -11.72 -23.97
CA LYS A 248 -0.50 -12.34 -25.19
C LYS A 248 0.35 -13.51 -25.66
N GLN A 249 1.67 -13.35 -25.69
CA GLN A 249 2.60 -14.42 -26.11
C GLN A 249 2.59 -15.65 -25.18
N ARG A 250 2.13 -15.52 -23.94
CA ARG A 250 2.19 -16.59 -22.92
C ARG A 250 0.89 -17.38 -22.76
N ASN A 251 -0.07 -17.28 -23.69
CA ASN A 251 -1.36 -18.01 -23.67
C ASN A 251 -2.03 -18.05 -22.29
N LEU A 252 -2.37 -16.87 -21.75
CA LEU A 252 -3.01 -16.77 -20.43
C LEU A 252 -4.47 -17.27 -20.41
N SER A 253 -5.06 -17.54 -21.57
CA SER A 253 -6.44 -18.04 -21.69
C SER A 253 -6.69 -19.28 -20.84
N ASP A 254 -5.69 -20.15 -20.68
CA ASP A 254 -5.81 -21.44 -20.02
C ASP A 254 -5.44 -21.43 -18.53
N ARG A 255 -5.10 -20.26 -17.97
CA ARG A 255 -4.71 -20.14 -16.56
C ARG A 255 -5.86 -19.66 -15.70
N PRO A 256 -5.93 -20.13 -14.42
CA PRO A 256 -6.94 -19.66 -13.49
C PRO A 256 -6.90 -18.14 -13.33
N LYS A 257 -8.07 -17.48 -13.38
CA LYS A 257 -8.17 -16.02 -13.16
C LYS A 257 -7.81 -15.60 -11.73
N ASN A 258 -7.91 -16.54 -10.80
CA ASN A 258 -7.74 -16.29 -9.38
C ASN A 258 -6.43 -16.84 -8.88
N ARG A 259 -5.82 -16.10 -7.97
CA ARG A 259 -4.60 -16.47 -7.27
C ARG A 259 -4.83 -16.33 -5.78
N GLN A 260 -4.31 -17.29 -5.03
CA GLN A 260 -4.22 -17.18 -3.58
C GLN A 260 -3.09 -16.22 -3.23
N TYR A 261 -3.31 -15.40 -2.22
CA TYR A 261 -2.32 -14.53 -1.64
C TYR A 261 -2.21 -14.79 -0.15
N ASN A 262 -1.00 -15.04 0.32
CA ASN A 262 -0.68 -15.28 1.71
C ASN A 262 0.39 -14.30 2.13
N GLY A 263 0.16 -13.55 3.21
CA GLY A 263 1.15 -12.59 3.66
C GLY A 263 1.17 -12.43 5.16
N ILE A 264 2.34 -12.13 5.69
CA ILE A 264 2.57 -11.78 7.09
C ILE A 264 3.47 -10.56 7.19
N VAL A 265 3.13 -9.66 8.09
CA VAL A 265 4.02 -8.62 8.58
C VAL A 265 4.12 -8.76 10.10
N LEU A 266 5.33 -8.75 10.60
CA LEU A 266 5.65 -8.75 12.03
C LEU A 266 6.54 -7.54 12.33
N THR A 267 6.09 -6.71 13.25
CA THR A 267 6.84 -5.52 13.70
C THR A 267 7.24 -5.67 15.16
N TYR A 268 8.45 -5.26 15.46
CA TYR A 268 9.03 -5.31 16.80
C TYR A 268 9.66 -3.96 17.18
N GLN A 269 9.29 -3.47 18.34
CA GLN A 269 9.95 -2.32 18.99
C GLN A 269 10.68 -2.83 20.23
N PRO A 270 12.01 -2.86 20.24
CA PRO A 270 12.79 -3.26 21.40
C PRO A 270 12.57 -2.33 22.60
N ARG A 271 12.50 -2.88 23.82
CA ARG A 271 12.32 -2.09 25.05
C ARG A 271 13.46 -1.08 25.27
N PHE A 272 14.68 -1.43 24.85
CA PHE A 272 15.87 -0.61 25.03
C PHE A 272 16.07 0.43 23.91
N MET A 273 15.36 0.29 22.76
CA MET A 273 15.38 1.21 21.62
C MET A 273 14.01 1.86 21.43
N LYS A 274 13.68 2.81 22.30
CA LYS A 274 12.39 3.52 22.20
C LYS A 274 12.28 4.22 20.85
N ASN A 275 11.09 4.11 20.24
CA ASN A 275 10.71 4.74 18.97
C ASN A 275 11.52 4.23 17.76
N VAL A 276 12.23 3.12 17.87
CA VAL A 276 12.82 2.40 16.74
C VAL A 276 12.02 1.13 16.51
N PHE A 277 11.52 0.96 15.31
CA PHE A 277 10.69 -0.17 14.91
C PHE A 277 11.40 -0.95 13.81
N PHE A 278 11.38 -2.26 13.94
CA PHE A 278 11.87 -3.20 12.93
C PHE A 278 10.69 -4.03 12.44
N SER A 279 10.65 -4.33 11.16
CA SER A 279 9.60 -5.17 10.60
C SER A 279 10.15 -6.16 9.59
N VAL A 280 9.54 -7.34 9.58
CA VAL A 280 9.73 -8.36 8.55
C VAL A 280 8.39 -8.59 7.89
N SER A 281 8.35 -8.50 6.57
CA SER A 281 7.16 -8.77 5.77
C SER A 281 7.48 -9.84 4.74
N ARG A 282 6.60 -10.83 4.60
CA ARG A 282 6.74 -11.89 3.60
C ARG A 282 5.40 -12.16 2.96
N ALA A 283 5.39 -12.33 1.65
CA ALA A 283 4.19 -12.64 0.90
C ALA A 283 4.44 -13.74 -0.13
N PHE A 284 3.42 -14.55 -0.35
CA PHE A 284 3.36 -15.56 -1.39
C PHE A 284 2.12 -15.39 -2.24
N GLN A 285 2.25 -15.70 -3.51
CA GLN A 285 1.11 -15.94 -4.38
C GLN A 285 1.30 -17.23 -5.18
N ASN A 286 0.19 -17.84 -5.54
CA ASN A 286 0.12 -19.02 -6.41
C ASN A 286 -1.25 -19.08 -7.06
N TYR A 287 -1.36 -19.79 -8.19
CA TYR A 287 -2.67 -20.03 -8.78
C TYR A 287 -3.56 -20.85 -7.84
N ASP A 288 -4.86 -20.54 -7.86
CA ASP A 288 -5.88 -21.22 -7.05
C ASP A 288 -6.21 -22.60 -7.65
N VAL A 289 -5.19 -23.45 -7.70
CA VAL A 289 -5.30 -24.84 -8.13
C VAL A 289 -4.97 -25.73 -6.94
N VAL A 290 -6.00 -26.38 -6.39
CA VAL A 290 -5.83 -27.34 -5.29
C VAL A 290 -5.35 -28.66 -5.87
N LYS A 291 -4.13 -29.08 -5.51
CA LYS A 291 -3.65 -30.43 -5.79
C LYS A 291 -4.07 -31.35 -4.64
N PRO A 292 -4.63 -32.54 -4.93
CA PRO A 292 -5.12 -33.47 -3.88
C PRO A 292 -4.05 -33.89 -2.87
N GLU A 293 -2.79 -33.85 -3.25
CA GLU A 293 -1.65 -34.32 -2.44
C GLU A 293 -0.99 -33.21 -1.62
N ALA A 294 -1.40 -31.94 -1.80
CA ALA A 294 -0.75 -30.82 -1.16
C ALA A 294 -1.14 -30.73 0.33
N LYS A 295 -0.14 -30.64 1.21
CA LYS A 295 -0.35 -30.40 2.65
C LYS A 295 -0.99 -29.03 2.85
N PHE A 296 -2.01 -28.94 3.73
CA PHE A 296 -2.74 -27.70 4.05
C PHE A 296 -1.82 -26.50 4.31
N MET A 297 -0.78 -26.67 5.12
CA MET A 297 0.17 -25.60 5.43
C MET A 297 0.94 -25.11 4.21
N ASN A 298 1.33 -26.01 3.30
CA ASN A 298 2.07 -25.64 2.10
C ASN A 298 1.19 -24.93 1.06
N THR A 299 -0.09 -25.23 1.05
CA THR A 299 -1.06 -24.68 0.09
C THR A 299 -1.61 -23.35 0.57
N TYR A 300 -2.06 -23.29 1.82
CA TYR A 300 -2.82 -22.14 2.33
C TYR A 300 -2.04 -21.22 3.26
N LEU A 301 -0.92 -21.68 3.83
CA LEU A 301 -0.09 -20.90 4.75
C LEU A 301 1.42 -21.02 4.46
N PRO A 302 1.85 -20.97 3.18
CA PRO A 302 3.26 -21.10 2.84
C PRO A 302 4.14 -20.04 3.53
N VAL A 303 3.55 -18.90 3.87
CA VAL A 303 4.23 -17.79 4.57
C VAL A 303 4.78 -18.19 5.95
N LEU A 304 4.22 -19.22 6.60
CA LEU A 304 4.68 -19.73 7.89
C LEU A 304 5.73 -20.85 7.76
N ASN A 305 6.00 -21.35 6.55
CA ASN A 305 7.03 -22.34 6.31
C ASN A 305 8.43 -21.73 6.43
N ASN A 306 9.44 -22.56 6.63
CA ASN A 306 10.83 -22.17 6.85
C ASN A 306 11.29 -21.08 5.86
N LEU A 307 11.85 -20.00 6.38
CA LEU A 307 12.39 -18.88 5.62
C LEU A 307 13.51 -19.28 4.64
N PHE A 308 14.17 -20.44 4.84
CA PHE A 308 15.39 -20.85 4.17
C PHE A 308 15.29 -22.18 3.41
N LYS A 309 14.14 -22.86 3.42
CA LYS A 309 13.91 -24.04 2.59
C LYS A 309 13.03 -23.66 1.42
N SER A 310 13.61 -23.44 0.28
CA SER A 310 12.94 -23.71 -0.98
C SER A 310 13.05 -25.22 -1.20
N ASP A 311 11.98 -25.98 -0.95
CA ASP A 311 11.90 -27.31 -1.50
C ASP A 311 11.81 -27.16 -3.03
N TYR A 312 12.96 -27.23 -3.68
CA TYR A 312 13.12 -27.13 -5.14
C TYR A 312 12.28 -28.18 -5.89
N ASN A 313 11.91 -29.25 -5.19
CA ASN A 313 11.06 -30.32 -5.70
C ASN A 313 9.54 -30.04 -5.59
N ASP A 314 9.12 -28.94 -4.95
CA ASP A 314 7.71 -28.57 -4.82
C ASP A 314 7.30 -27.49 -5.86
N ASP A 315 7.98 -27.50 -7.01
CA ASP A 315 7.72 -26.65 -8.21
C ASP A 315 6.32 -26.87 -8.81
N THR A 316 5.61 -27.82 -8.23
CA THR A 316 4.26 -28.18 -8.65
C THR A 316 3.21 -27.10 -8.38
N LEU A 317 3.49 -26.09 -7.55
CA LEU A 317 2.52 -25.06 -7.17
C LEU A 317 2.78 -23.67 -7.77
N SER A 318 3.83 -23.49 -8.58
CA SER A 318 4.17 -22.20 -9.22
C SER A 318 4.06 -21.05 -8.20
N LYS A 319 4.84 -21.12 -7.12
CA LYS A 319 4.84 -20.14 -6.04
C LYS A 319 5.76 -18.98 -6.38
N ASP A 320 5.28 -17.80 -6.17
CA ASP A 320 6.04 -16.56 -6.24
C ASP A 320 6.07 -15.91 -4.87
N GLN A 321 7.19 -15.32 -4.45
CA GLN A 321 7.32 -14.72 -3.13
C GLN A 321 8.09 -13.40 -3.15
N ILE A 322 7.74 -12.52 -2.22
CA ILE A 322 8.49 -11.32 -1.90
C ILE A 322 8.73 -11.28 -0.39
N LEU A 323 9.96 -10.90 -0.02
CA LEU A 323 10.38 -10.67 1.36
C LEU A 323 10.87 -9.23 1.49
N SER A 324 10.49 -8.52 2.57
CA SER A 324 11.14 -7.26 2.94
C SER A 324 11.44 -7.16 4.43
N LEU A 325 12.49 -6.40 4.71
CA LEU A 325 12.91 -5.98 6.03
C LEU A 325 12.80 -4.47 6.08
N SER A 326 12.17 -3.92 7.09
CA SER A 326 12.05 -2.47 7.22
C SER A 326 12.37 -1.97 8.62
N THR A 327 12.77 -0.72 8.69
CA THR A 327 13.01 0.00 9.94
C THR A 327 12.42 1.40 9.84
N ARG A 328 11.91 1.88 10.97
CA ARG A 328 11.46 3.25 11.15
C ARG A 328 12.00 3.78 12.48
N TRP A 329 12.71 4.89 12.44
CA TRP A 329 13.15 5.60 13.62
C TRP A 329 12.38 6.91 13.76
N LEU A 330 11.53 6.97 14.77
CA LEU A 330 10.70 8.12 15.10
C LEU A 330 11.38 8.96 16.17
N MET A 331 11.61 10.23 15.92
CA MET A 331 12.28 11.18 16.80
C MET A 331 11.32 12.33 17.20
N PRO A 332 10.34 12.12 18.11
CA PRO A 332 9.33 13.15 18.43
C PRO A 332 9.94 14.43 19.01
N LYS A 333 11.03 14.33 19.78
CA LYS A 333 11.73 15.50 20.34
C LYS A 333 12.32 16.40 19.24
N ASN A 334 12.71 15.80 18.13
CA ASN A 334 13.31 16.49 16.98
C ASN A 334 12.28 16.71 15.87
N HIS A 335 11.01 16.27 16.05
CA HIS A 335 9.97 16.32 15.05
C HIS A 335 10.41 15.73 13.69
N ALA A 336 11.07 14.58 13.74
CA ALA A 336 11.67 13.96 12.57
C ALA A 336 11.48 12.43 12.58
N GLU A 337 11.55 11.84 11.41
CA GLU A 337 11.68 10.41 11.23
C GLU A 337 12.62 10.10 10.07
N VAL A 338 13.28 8.95 10.17
CA VAL A 338 13.99 8.31 9.06
C VAL A 338 13.52 6.86 8.96
N TYR A 339 13.50 6.34 7.75
CA TYR A 339 13.07 4.97 7.53
C TYR A 339 13.77 4.36 6.33
N ALA A 340 13.81 3.04 6.34
CA ALA A 340 14.30 2.24 5.23
C ALA A 340 13.52 0.94 5.11
N GLU A 341 13.37 0.45 3.90
CA GLU A 341 12.87 -0.86 3.57
C GLU A 341 13.82 -1.50 2.55
N PHE A 342 14.15 -2.77 2.73
CA PHE A 342 14.99 -3.54 1.84
C PHE A 342 14.32 -4.88 1.57
N GLY A 343 14.19 -5.28 0.31
CA GLY A 343 13.47 -6.48 -0.04
C GLY A 343 14.13 -7.29 -1.15
N TYR A 344 13.66 -8.53 -1.27
CA TYR A 344 14.00 -9.44 -2.34
C TYR A 344 12.75 -9.90 -3.07
N ASN A 345 12.80 -9.86 -4.40
CA ASN A 345 11.85 -10.51 -5.26
C ASN A 345 12.35 -11.94 -5.49
N ASP A 346 11.49 -12.94 -5.18
CA ASP A 346 11.85 -14.35 -5.20
C ASP A 346 12.80 -14.81 -4.06
N ALA A 347 12.92 -16.12 -3.86
CA ALA A 347 13.78 -16.69 -2.83
C ALA A 347 15.23 -16.73 -3.25
N LYS A 348 16.12 -16.41 -2.32
CA LYS A 348 17.51 -16.85 -2.45
C LYS A 348 17.59 -18.36 -2.23
N GLN A 349 18.26 -19.09 -3.13
CA GLN A 349 18.36 -20.54 -3.04
C GLN A 349 19.14 -21.01 -1.81
N ASN A 350 20.13 -20.22 -1.39
CA ASN A 350 20.96 -20.52 -0.23
C ASN A 350 21.70 -19.27 0.28
N LEU A 351 22.38 -19.38 1.42
CA LEU A 351 23.18 -18.30 1.99
C LEU A 351 24.37 -17.90 1.10
N ARG A 352 24.90 -18.84 0.30
CA ARG A 352 25.99 -18.55 -0.63
C ARG A 352 25.54 -17.52 -1.70
N ASP A 353 24.35 -17.68 -2.27
CA ASP A 353 23.79 -16.75 -3.25
C ASP A 353 23.61 -15.34 -2.65
N LEU A 354 23.24 -15.29 -1.37
CA LEU A 354 23.14 -14.01 -0.65
C LEU A 354 24.49 -13.32 -0.50
N TRP A 355 25.55 -14.09 -0.21
CA TRP A 355 26.90 -13.54 -0.03
C TRP A 355 27.58 -13.18 -1.35
N LEU A 356 27.33 -13.93 -2.44
CA LEU A 356 27.92 -13.67 -3.75
C LEU A 356 27.38 -12.40 -4.41
N ASP A 357 26.09 -12.15 -4.30
CA ASP A 357 25.46 -10.95 -4.86
C ASP A 357 24.24 -10.54 -4.02
N MET A 358 24.48 -9.69 -3.03
CA MET A 358 23.43 -9.15 -2.18
C MET A 358 22.44 -8.27 -2.97
N ALA A 359 22.87 -7.65 -4.06
CA ALA A 359 22.04 -6.75 -4.86
C ALA A 359 21.12 -7.50 -5.82
N HIS A 360 21.39 -8.79 -6.08
CA HIS A 360 20.60 -9.60 -6.99
C HIS A 360 19.14 -9.75 -6.52
N SER A 361 18.16 -9.42 -7.37
CA SER A 361 16.73 -9.40 -7.09
C SER A 361 16.33 -8.45 -5.94
N SER A 362 17.19 -7.51 -5.55
CA SER A 362 16.92 -6.60 -4.44
C SER A 362 16.22 -5.32 -4.90
N ALA A 363 15.43 -4.74 -4.00
CA ALA A 363 14.93 -3.39 -4.08
C ALA A 363 15.02 -2.72 -2.71
N TRP A 364 14.97 -1.40 -2.68
CA TRP A 364 14.97 -0.66 -1.43
C TRP A 364 14.16 0.65 -1.52
N VAL A 365 13.67 1.07 -0.38
CA VAL A 365 13.05 2.38 -0.13
C VAL A 365 13.77 3.02 1.03
N ILE A 366 14.18 4.26 0.89
CA ILE A 366 14.78 5.06 1.97
C ILE A 366 14.09 6.42 1.98
N GLY A 367 13.77 6.91 3.15
CA GLY A 367 13.17 8.23 3.27
C GLY A 367 13.35 8.88 4.63
N PHE A 368 13.00 10.16 4.65
CA PHE A 368 12.97 10.97 5.86
C PHE A 368 11.81 11.97 5.80
N LYS A 369 11.39 12.40 6.98
CA LYS A 369 10.48 13.53 7.17
C LYS A 369 10.93 14.36 8.36
N LYS A 370 10.87 15.68 8.21
CA LYS A 370 11.16 16.64 9.25
C LYS A 370 10.06 17.68 9.30
N LEU A 371 9.50 17.89 10.48
CA LEU A 371 8.60 18.99 10.75
C LEU A 371 9.35 20.09 11.48
N HIS A 372 9.18 21.33 11.04
CA HIS A 372 9.70 22.51 11.70
C HIS A 372 8.53 23.32 12.25
N PRO A 373 8.17 23.17 13.56
CA PRO A 373 7.08 23.92 14.17
C PRO A 373 7.37 25.42 14.14
N LEU A 374 6.45 26.21 13.60
CA LEU A 374 6.48 27.68 13.64
C LEU A 374 5.70 28.16 14.86
N ASN A 375 4.64 27.45 15.23
CA ASN A 375 3.85 27.66 16.43
C ASN A 375 3.05 26.37 16.77
N ASN A 376 2.18 26.40 17.78
CA ASN A 376 1.42 25.23 18.24
C ASN A 376 0.52 24.59 17.16
N ARG A 377 0.24 25.25 16.05
CA ARG A 377 -0.69 24.79 14.99
C ARG A 377 -0.06 24.74 13.60
N THR A 378 1.05 25.46 13.41
CA THR A 378 1.66 25.66 12.09
C THR A 378 3.06 25.09 12.08
N PHE A 379 3.37 24.35 11.03
CA PHE A 379 4.71 23.81 10.81
C PHE A 379 5.05 23.76 9.31
N ILE A 380 6.32 23.78 9.04
CA ILE A 380 6.86 23.46 7.71
C ILE A 380 7.25 21.98 7.75
N GLU A 381 6.81 21.23 6.75
CA GLU A 381 7.18 19.85 6.51
C GLU A 381 8.20 19.80 5.37
N VAL A 382 9.29 19.08 5.58
CA VAL A 382 10.26 18.73 4.55
C VAL A 382 10.37 17.22 4.52
N PHE A 383 10.28 16.61 3.35
CA PHE A 383 10.40 15.18 3.20
C PHE A 383 11.17 14.80 1.93
N GLY A 384 11.77 13.63 1.97
CA GLY A 384 12.37 12.99 0.82
C GLY A 384 12.20 11.48 0.90
N GLU A 385 11.95 10.85 -0.24
CA GLU A 385 11.87 9.40 -0.39
C GLU A 385 12.50 8.98 -1.71
N ALA A 386 13.34 7.94 -1.66
CA ALA A 386 13.94 7.34 -2.83
C ALA A 386 13.67 5.83 -2.84
N THR A 387 13.29 5.31 -4.00
CA THR A 387 13.07 3.89 -4.24
C THR A 387 13.90 3.42 -5.42
N LYS A 388 14.56 2.29 -5.26
CA LYS A 388 15.26 1.58 -6.34
C LYS A 388 14.66 0.18 -6.49
N MET A 389 14.15 -0.11 -7.67
CA MET A 389 13.70 -1.47 -8.06
C MET A 389 14.38 -1.96 -9.34
N ALA A 390 15.08 -1.08 -10.06
CA ALA A 390 15.89 -1.49 -11.21
C ALA A 390 16.94 -2.52 -10.78
N GLN A 391 17.03 -3.62 -11.52
CA GLN A 391 17.99 -4.67 -11.23
C GLN A 391 19.37 -4.27 -11.72
N SER A 392 20.41 -4.66 -10.98
CA SER A 392 21.79 -4.52 -11.44
C SER A 392 22.10 -5.66 -12.42
N PRO A 393 22.75 -5.39 -13.56
CA PRO A 393 23.27 -6.46 -14.40
C PRO A 393 24.32 -7.22 -13.59
N SER A 394 24.04 -8.48 -13.28
CA SER A 394 25.00 -9.36 -12.61
C SER A 394 25.40 -10.45 -13.57
N TYR A 395 26.69 -10.60 -13.76
CA TYR A 395 27.30 -11.68 -14.56
C TYR A 395 27.73 -12.87 -13.68
N LEU A 396 27.61 -12.73 -12.35
CA LEU A 396 28.01 -13.76 -11.39
C LEU A 396 26.89 -14.78 -11.13
N MET A 397 25.66 -14.39 -11.41
CA MET A 397 24.47 -15.18 -11.14
C MET A 397 23.51 -15.15 -12.36
N ARG A 398 22.47 -15.97 -12.29
CA ARG A 398 21.36 -15.91 -13.26
C ARG A 398 20.78 -14.50 -13.34
N SER A 399 20.20 -14.13 -14.50
CA SER A 399 19.49 -12.88 -14.63
C SER A 399 18.36 -12.78 -13.60
N ALA A 400 18.30 -11.66 -12.88
CA ALA A 400 17.13 -11.33 -12.08
C ALA A 400 16.02 -10.79 -12.99
N GLY A 401 14.79 -11.30 -12.85
CA GLY A 401 13.62 -10.68 -13.45
C GLY A 401 13.34 -9.31 -12.82
N ASN A 402 12.47 -8.53 -13.44
CA ASN A 402 11.98 -7.30 -12.82
C ASN A 402 11.17 -7.61 -11.54
N TRP A 403 11.12 -6.65 -10.64
CA TRP A 403 10.24 -6.72 -9.48
C TRP A 403 8.78 -6.86 -9.91
N TYR A 404 8.03 -7.71 -9.18
CA TYR A 404 6.63 -8.09 -9.41
C TYR A 404 6.38 -8.94 -10.65
N GLU A 405 7.41 -9.34 -11.38
CA GLU A 405 7.32 -10.30 -12.49
C GLU A 405 7.78 -11.68 -12.03
N HIS A 406 7.12 -12.74 -12.53
CA HIS A 406 7.50 -14.11 -12.27
C HIS A 406 7.27 -15.01 -13.49
N GLY A 407 8.19 -15.94 -13.75
CA GLY A 407 8.14 -16.80 -14.93
C GLY A 407 6.93 -17.74 -14.97
N GLN A 408 6.48 -18.21 -13.81
CA GLN A 408 5.38 -19.18 -13.70
C GLN A 408 4.05 -18.50 -13.33
N VAL A 409 4.06 -17.47 -12.46
CA VAL A 409 2.90 -16.65 -12.10
C VAL A 409 2.96 -15.37 -12.91
N THR A 410 2.53 -15.46 -14.15
CA THR A 410 2.80 -14.43 -15.19
C THR A 410 2.09 -13.10 -14.99
N GLU A 411 1.00 -13.08 -14.21
CA GLU A 411 0.35 -11.83 -13.80
C GLU A 411 1.19 -11.03 -12.80
N GLY A 412 2.16 -11.68 -12.15
CA GLY A 412 2.98 -11.05 -11.12
C GLY A 412 2.17 -10.65 -9.88
N PHE A 413 2.75 -9.84 -9.00
CA PHE A 413 2.09 -9.33 -7.79
C PHE A 413 1.07 -8.23 -8.10
N THR A 414 -0.05 -8.62 -8.73
CA THR A 414 -1.10 -7.70 -9.16
C THR A 414 -2.49 -8.13 -8.65
N HIS A 415 -3.37 -7.16 -8.48
CA HIS A 415 -4.81 -7.36 -8.32
C HIS A 415 -5.56 -6.46 -9.29
N ASN A 416 -6.53 -7.01 -10.03
CA ASN A 416 -7.22 -6.28 -11.10
C ASN A 416 -6.23 -5.60 -12.07
N ASN A 417 -5.14 -6.31 -12.42
CA ASN A 417 -4.06 -5.85 -13.30
C ASN A 417 -3.23 -4.66 -12.76
N GLN A 418 -3.39 -4.29 -11.48
CA GLN A 418 -2.58 -3.26 -10.82
C GLN A 418 -1.63 -3.90 -9.80
N ILE A 419 -0.38 -3.41 -9.76
CA ILE A 419 0.63 -3.86 -8.79
C ILE A 419 0.12 -3.56 -7.38
N ILE A 420 0.16 -4.56 -6.48
CA ILE A 420 -0.24 -4.41 -5.07
C ILE A 420 0.87 -3.81 -4.20
N GLY A 421 2.11 -3.85 -4.66
CA GLY A 421 3.26 -3.21 -4.03
C GLY A 421 3.49 -1.77 -4.52
N ASN A 422 4.72 -1.43 -4.85
CA ASN A 422 5.07 -0.09 -5.32
C ASN A 422 4.47 0.21 -6.70
N GLY A 423 3.57 1.18 -6.76
CA GLY A 423 2.85 1.56 -7.96
C GLY A 423 3.66 2.27 -9.03
N VAL A 424 4.91 2.63 -8.76
CA VAL A 424 5.82 3.21 -9.78
C VAL A 424 6.02 2.26 -10.96
N GLY A 425 5.82 0.94 -10.76
CA GLY A 425 5.88 -0.04 -11.84
C GLY A 425 7.09 -0.98 -11.77
N HIS A 426 7.17 -1.86 -12.76
CA HIS A 426 8.18 -2.91 -12.85
C HIS A 426 9.57 -2.35 -13.12
N GLY A 427 10.51 -2.55 -12.17
CA GLY A 427 11.91 -2.17 -12.34
C GLY A 427 12.21 -0.68 -12.40
N ASN A 428 11.25 0.19 -12.05
CA ASN A 428 11.42 1.63 -12.05
C ASN A 428 12.14 2.12 -10.78
N ASN A 429 12.84 3.24 -10.90
CA ASN A 429 13.41 3.97 -9.76
C ASN A 429 12.70 5.31 -9.62
N VAL A 430 12.47 5.76 -8.38
CA VAL A 430 11.84 7.07 -8.14
C VAL A 430 12.53 7.80 -6.99
N GLN A 431 12.67 9.11 -7.13
CA GLN A 431 13.05 10.03 -6.07
C GLN A 431 11.96 11.11 -5.95
N THR A 432 11.48 11.33 -4.75
CA THR A 432 10.48 12.36 -4.44
C THR A 432 11.00 13.27 -3.34
N LEU A 433 10.95 14.56 -3.55
CA LEU A 433 11.27 15.59 -2.55
C LEU A 433 10.09 16.54 -2.44
N GLY A 434 9.84 17.05 -1.25
CA GLY A 434 8.77 18.02 -1.07
C GLY A 434 8.95 18.90 0.16
N VAL A 435 8.33 20.08 0.06
CA VAL A 435 8.23 21.06 1.15
C VAL A 435 6.80 21.55 1.18
N SER A 436 6.19 21.61 2.38
CA SER A 436 4.86 22.15 2.55
C SER A 436 4.73 22.97 3.83
N TRP A 437 3.89 24.00 3.77
CA TRP A 437 3.37 24.72 4.93
C TRP A 437 2.05 24.10 5.34
N ASN A 438 1.88 23.84 6.63
CA ASN A 438 0.73 23.13 7.17
C ASN A 438 0.16 23.87 8.39
N GLN A 439 -1.18 24.01 8.43
CA GLN A 439 -1.92 24.55 9.57
C GLN A 439 -3.27 23.85 9.71
N GLY A 440 -3.36 22.86 10.59
CA GLY A 440 -4.52 22.00 10.65
C GLY A 440 -4.75 21.31 9.29
N TRP A 441 -5.94 21.50 8.71
CA TRP A 441 -6.26 20.97 7.37
C TRP A 441 -5.79 21.85 6.21
N LYS A 442 -5.24 23.03 6.48
CA LYS A 442 -4.67 23.88 5.44
C LYS A 442 -3.27 23.39 5.11
N LYS A 443 -3.03 23.13 3.84
CA LYS A 443 -1.74 22.74 3.30
C LYS A 443 -1.48 23.49 2.01
N ILE A 444 -0.26 23.94 1.82
CA ILE A 444 0.27 24.36 0.52
C ILE A 444 1.70 23.86 0.43
N GLY A 445 2.05 23.22 -0.66
CA GLY A 445 3.36 22.62 -0.83
C GLY A 445 3.77 22.47 -2.28
N ILE A 446 5.05 22.26 -2.45
CA ILE A 446 5.68 21.92 -3.72
C ILE A 446 6.34 20.58 -3.63
N THR A 447 6.32 19.81 -4.71
CA THR A 447 7.00 18.53 -4.84
C THR A 447 7.80 18.47 -6.12
N PHE A 448 8.91 17.80 -6.06
CA PHE A 448 9.68 17.39 -7.23
C PHE A 448 9.80 15.87 -7.23
N GLN A 449 9.63 15.27 -8.40
CA GLN A 449 9.70 13.83 -8.55
C GLN A 449 10.46 13.48 -9.84
N HIS A 450 11.43 12.58 -9.73
CA HIS A 450 12.14 12.00 -10.86
C HIS A 450 11.85 10.49 -10.89
N VAL A 451 11.44 9.98 -12.04
CA VAL A 451 11.21 8.56 -12.27
C VAL A 451 12.08 8.10 -13.44
N ALA A 452 12.99 7.17 -13.17
CA ALA A 452 13.71 6.46 -14.22
C ALA A 452 12.92 5.20 -14.57
N GLN A 453 12.36 5.17 -15.78
CA GLN A 453 11.48 4.11 -16.26
C GLN A 453 12.29 2.91 -16.71
N ASN A 454 12.26 1.83 -15.94
CA ASN A 454 12.95 0.56 -16.16
C ASN A 454 14.30 0.70 -16.90
N PRO A 455 15.33 1.27 -16.26
CA PRO A 455 16.61 1.56 -16.92
C PRO A 455 17.34 0.30 -17.42
N MET A 456 16.87 -0.90 -17.04
CA MET A 456 17.42 -2.16 -17.53
C MET A 456 16.93 -2.53 -18.94
N LEU A 457 15.87 -1.91 -19.43
CA LEU A 457 15.48 -2.08 -20.83
C LEU A 457 16.53 -1.50 -21.78
N GLU A 458 17.25 -0.47 -21.36
CA GLU A 458 18.37 0.13 -22.10
C GLU A 458 19.53 -0.85 -22.34
N THR A 459 19.82 -1.72 -21.35
CA THR A 459 20.95 -2.65 -21.35
C THR A 459 20.60 -4.06 -21.85
N GLY A 460 19.37 -4.25 -22.35
CA GLY A 460 18.80 -5.57 -22.64
C GLY A 460 19.57 -6.40 -23.68
N GLN A 461 19.62 -7.72 -23.44
CA GLN A 461 20.33 -8.74 -24.22
C GLN A 461 19.72 -9.07 -25.61
N SER A 462 18.66 -8.37 -26.02
CA SER A 462 17.99 -8.64 -27.30
C SER A 462 18.44 -7.65 -28.39
N ALA A 463 18.72 -8.12 -29.57
CA ALA A 463 19.12 -7.31 -30.72
C ALA A 463 18.13 -6.19 -31.10
N VAL A 464 16.86 -6.33 -30.70
CA VAL A 464 15.82 -5.30 -30.89
C VAL A 464 15.96 -4.17 -29.86
N ARG A 465 16.56 -4.44 -28.71
CA ARG A 465 16.70 -3.50 -27.58
C ARG A 465 17.95 -2.62 -27.65
N THR A 466 18.87 -2.86 -28.56
CA THR A 466 20.09 -2.03 -28.74
C THR A 466 19.82 -0.59 -29.20
N ARG A 467 18.55 -0.26 -29.51
CA ARG A 467 18.14 1.09 -29.93
C ARG A 467 17.38 1.85 -28.82
N LEU A 468 17.09 1.22 -27.69
CA LEU A 468 16.36 1.86 -26.61
C LEU A 468 17.28 2.84 -25.88
N VAL A 469 16.77 4.00 -25.60
CA VAL A 469 17.43 5.04 -24.80
C VAL A 469 16.74 5.16 -23.45
N LYS A 470 17.42 5.78 -22.48
CA LYS A 470 16.89 5.96 -21.14
C LYS A 470 15.66 6.87 -21.14
N TRP A 471 14.55 6.38 -20.62
CA TRP A 471 13.34 7.17 -20.41
C TRP A 471 13.30 7.68 -18.98
N ASP A 472 13.28 9.01 -18.81
CA ASP A 472 13.13 9.69 -17.53
C ASP A 472 11.90 10.60 -17.52
N ASP A 473 11.17 10.59 -16.41
CA ASP A 473 10.10 11.53 -16.13
C ASP A 473 10.52 12.51 -15.02
N TYR A 474 10.30 13.78 -15.26
CA TYR A 474 10.47 14.85 -14.29
C TYR A 474 9.11 15.50 -14.02
N ALA A 475 8.65 15.42 -12.76
CA ALA A 475 7.38 15.98 -12.37
C ALA A 475 7.55 17.09 -11.32
N TYR A 476 6.93 18.23 -11.59
CA TYR A 476 6.87 19.38 -10.70
C TYR A 476 5.45 19.49 -10.19
N GLY A 477 5.27 19.41 -8.87
CA GLY A 477 3.97 19.30 -8.24
C GLY A 477 3.64 20.48 -7.34
N LEU A 478 2.35 20.82 -7.29
CA LEU A 478 1.73 21.68 -6.30
C LEU A 478 0.75 20.87 -5.48
N GLN A 479 0.88 20.90 -4.16
CA GLN A 479 -0.03 20.25 -3.22
C GLN A 479 -0.84 21.30 -2.47
N GLY A 480 -2.14 21.05 -2.32
CA GLY A 480 -3.06 21.89 -1.58
C GLY A 480 -3.95 21.09 -0.66
N GLY A 481 -4.29 21.68 0.49
CA GLY A 481 -5.32 21.18 1.40
C GLY A 481 -6.12 22.36 1.94
N TYR A 482 -7.44 22.23 1.97
CA TYR A 482 -8.30 23.28 2.51
C TYR A 482 -9.58 22.67 3.07
N ARG A 483 -9.99 23.20 4.21
CA ARG A 483 -11.26 22.85 4.81
C ARG A 483 -12.25 23.98 4.71
N TYR A 484 -13.43 23.68 4.18
CA TYR A 484 -14.57 24.59 4.17
C TYR A 484 -15.76 23.93 4.87
N LYS A 485 -16.10 24.39 6.06
CA LYS A 485 -17.17 23.78 6.89
C LYS A 485 -16.95 22.27 7.06
N LYS A 486 -17.84 21.47 6.53
CA LYS A 486 -17.81 19.99 6.57
C LYS A 486 -17.09 19.36 5.38
N LEU A 487 -16.59 20.14 4.45
CA LEU A 487 -15.86 19.66 3.29
C LEU A 487 -14.35 19.84 3.52
N LEU A 488 -13.62 18.78 3.32
CA LEU A 488 -12.16 18.79 3.25
C LEU A 488 -11.74 18.52 1.81
N PHE A 489 -10.96 19.41 1.25
CA PHE A 489 -10.40 19.31 -0.09
C PHE A 489 -8.90 19.06 0.02
N THR A 490 -8.40 18.10 -0.75
CA THR A 490 -6.97 17.95 -0.99
C THR A 490 -6.73 17.86 -2.49
N ALA A 491 -5.61 18.43 -2.95
CA ALA A 491 -5.26 18.47 -4.37
C ALA A 491 -3.77 18.20 -4.55
N ASP A 492 -3.43 17.49 -5.62
CA ASP A 492 -2.07 17.27 -6.11
C ASP A 492 -2.06 17.51 -7.63
N LEU A 493 -1.43 18.60 -8.06
CA LEU A 493 -1.26 18.96 -9.46
C LEU A 493 0.19 18.76 -9.85
N LYS A 494 0.46 18.02 -10.92
CA LYS A 494 1.83 17.80 -11.42
C LYS A 494 1.91 18.11 -12.91
N TRP A 495 2.95 18.82 -13.27
CA TRP A 495 3.41 18.91 -14.63
C TRP A 495 4.55 17.93 -14.82
N VAL A 496 4.36 16.99 -15.73
CA VAL A 496 5.26 15.86 -15.96
C VAL A 496 5.87 15.98 -17.35
N ASN A 497 7.17 16.02 -17.40
CA ASN A 497 7.93 16.00 -18.65
C ASN A 497 8.68 14.68 -18.78
N SER A 498 8.42 13.96 -19.86
CA SER A 498 9.13 12.73 -20.22
C SER A 498 10.19 13.03 -21.27
N SER A 499 11.40 12.56 -21.05
CA SER A 499 12.44 12.50 -22.06
C SER A 499 12.56 11.07 -22.57
N ASN A 500 12.69 10.92 -23.86
CA ASN A 500 12.72 9.62 -24.56
C ASN A 500 11.52 8.73 -24.17
N TYR A 501 10.32 9.32 -24.21
CA TYR A 501 9.07 8.63 -23.89
C TYR A 501 8.97 7.33 -24.69
N LEU A 502 8.55 6.26 -24.03
CA LEU A 502 8.49 4.89 -24.58
C LEU A 502 9.87 4.33 -25.00
N TRP A 503 10.97 4.83 -24.41
CA TRP A 503 12.36 4.49 -24.74
C TRP A 503 12.74 4.81 -26.21
N GLU A 504 12.05 5.77 -26.83
CA GLU A 504 12.33 6.26 -28.16
C GLU A 504 13.22 7.50 -28.10
N LYS A 505 14.31 7.50 -28.87
CA LYS A 505 15.27 8.61 -28.88
C LYS A 505 14.61 9.91 -29.33
N ASP A 506 14.87 10.99 -28.58
CA ASP A 506 14.39 12.36 -28.87
C ASP A 506 12.84 12.50 -28.84
N HIS A 507 12.13 11.47 -28.42
CA HIS A 507 10.68 11.51 -28.22
C HIS A 507 10.35 12.09 -26.83
N SER A 508 9.89 13.32 -26.78
CA SER A 508 9.48 13.99 -25.54
C SER A 508 7.96 14.06 -25.42
N LYS A 509 7.43 13.91 -24.20
CA LYS A 509 5.99 13.97 -23.92
C LYS A 509 5.75 14.75 -22.65
N SER A 510 4.82 15.71 -22.70
CA SER A 510 4.35 16.42 -21.51
C SER A 510 2.96 15.97 -21.10
N ASN A 511 2.69 15.89 -19.80
CA ASN A 511 1.42 15.49 -19.23
C ASN A 511 1.08 16.37 -18.03
N VAL A 512 -0.18 16.75 -17.87
CA VAL A 512 -0.69 17.33 -16.63
C VAL A 512 -1.46 16.24 -15.91
N TYR A 513 -0.99 15.92 -14.70
CA TYR A 513 -1.68 15.07 -13.74
C TYR A 513 -2.38 15.95 -12.72
N ALA A 514 -3.67 15.73 -12.51
CA ALA A 514 -4.44 16.39 -11.48
C ALA A 514 -5.18 15.33 -10.64
N PHE A 515 -5.01 15.40 -9.33
CA PHE A 515 -5.75 14.59 -8.37
C PHE A 515 -6.44 15.52 -7.37
N ILE A 516 -7.74 15.37 -7.20
CA ILE A 516 -8.55 16.15 -6.23
C ILE A 516 -9.35 15.14 -5.43
N ASN A 517 -9.27 15.25 -4.11
CA ASN A 517 -10.08 14.46 -3.21
C ASN A 517 -10.94 15.39 -2.36
N THR A 518 -12.24 15.13 -2.32
CA THR A 518 -13.23 15.85 -1.53
C THR A 518 -13.82 14.91 -0.51
N ILE A 519 -13.72 15.25 0.78
CA ILE A 519 -14.28 14.46 1.88
C ILE A 519 -15.36 15.28 2.57
N PHE A 520 -16.50 14.66 2.73
CA PHE A 520 -17.62 15.20 3.49
C PHE A 520 -17.64 14.59 4.90
N LEU A 521 -17.49 15.45 5.90
CA LEU A 521 -17.59 15.14 7.32
C LEU A 521 -19.04 15.40 7.77
N TRP A 522 -19.77 14.35 8.16
CA TRP A 522 -21.23 14.41 8.47
C TRP A 522 -21.59 15.38 9.60
#